data_f3ad2f6a30b71e1488810fafbaefe0f1
#
_entry.id   f3ad2f6a30b71e1488810fafbaefe0f1
#
_cell.length_a   1.000
_cell.length_b   1.000
_cell.length_c   1.000
_cell.angle_alpha   90.00
_cell.angle_beta   90.00
_cell.angle_gamma   90.00
#
_symmetry.space_group_name_H-M   'P 1'
#
loop_
_entity.id
_entity.type
_entity.pdbx_description
1 polymer ?
#
loop_
_entity_poly.entity_id
_entity_poly.type
_entity_poly.pdbx_seq_one_letter_code
_entity_poly.pdbx_strand_id
1 'polypeptide(L)'
;MLLYASEPNVSLQPLTVDKRERSARLGQTPCVLWLTGLSGAGKSTIADLVETELHRRGKHTYLLDGDNVRHGLNRDLGFSDTDRVENIRRVAEVARLMVDAGLIVLVSFISPFRSDRELARGLFADGEFIVVFVDTPLAVAEARDPKGLYKKARSGQLPNFTGIDSPYEPPQNPELRLSTTDLGPEQAAATVLAELDRRLKPGWTPPI
;
A
#
# COMPACT_ATOMS: atom_id res chain seq x y z
N MET A 1 -13.45 9.40 -12.45
CA MET A 1 -12.70 10.44 -13.20
C MET A 1 -12.45 11.59 -12.23
N LEU A 2 -11.31 11.57 -11.53
CA LEU A 2 -10.90 12.61 -10.61
C LEU A 2 -10.58 13.86 -11.43
N LEU A 3 -11.40 14.89 -11.28
CA LEU A 3 -11.13 16.23 -11.78
C LEU A 3 -9.98 16.83 -10.96
N TYR A 4 -8.73 16.53 -11.33
CA TYR A 4 -7.68 17.48 -11.04
C TYR A 4 -8.05 18.76 -11.77
N ALA A 5 -8.27 19.84 -11.02
CA ALA A 5 -8.29 21.15 -11.64
C ALA A 5 -6.95 21.29 -12.38
N SER A 6 -7.00 21.11 -13.70
CA SER A 6 -5.80 21.30 -14.51
C SER A 6 -5.42 22.76 -14.37
N GLU A 7 -4.24 23.03 -13.83
CA GLU A 7 -3.62 24.34 -13.96
C GLU A 7 -3.68 24.71 -15.44
N PRO A 8 -4.22 25.88 -15.81
CA PRO A 8 -4.52 26.24 -17.19
C PRO A 8 -3.30 26.17 -18.14
N ASN A 9 -2.10 26.04 -17.60
CA ASN A 9 -0.84 25.99 -18.32
C ASN A 9 -0.18 24.60 -18.35
N VAL A 10 -0.84 23.53 -17.84
CA VAL A 10 -0.30 22.18 -17.81
C VAL A 10 -1.12 21.28 -18.73
N SER A 11 -0.48 20.73 -19.77
CA SER A 11 -1.08 19.76 -20.69
C SER A 11 -0.37 18.41 -20.60
N LEU A 12 -1.17 17.32 -20.67
CA LEU A 12 -0.63 15.97 -20.76
C LEU A 12 0.11 15.80 -22.10
N GLN A 13 1.36 15.33 -22.03
CA GLN A 13 2.14 14.97 -23.20
C GLN A 13 1.92 13.49 -23.53
N PRO A 14 1.46 13.13 -24.75
CA PRO A 14 1.40 11.75 -25.18
C PRO A 14 2.82 11.21 -25.34
N LEU A 15 3.11 10.08 -24.65
CA LEU A 15 4.38 9.41 -24.72
C LEU A 15 4.29 8.21 -25.68
N THR A 16 5.34 8.02 -26.51
CA THR A 16 5.41 6.89 -27.45
C THR A 16 5.57 5.55 -26.72
N VAL A 17 6.39 5.50 -25.68
CA VAL A 17 6.55 4.29 -24.86
C VAL A 17 5.52 4.32 -23.73
N ASP A 18 4.55 3.45 -23.79
CA ASP A 18 3.47 3.33 -22.81
C ASP A 18 3.69 2.20 -21.79
N LYS A 19 2.77 2.10 -20.83
CA LYS A 19 2.77 1.05 -19.79
C LYS A 19 2.75 -0.36 -20.40
N ARG A 20 2.02 -0.58 -21.49
CA ARG A 20 1.89 -1.89 -22.14
C ARG A 20 3.24 -2.34 -22.71
N GLU A 21 3.94 -1.45 -23.40
CA GLU A 21 5.27 -1.74 -23.95
C GLU A 21 6.30 -2.03 -22.86
N ARG A 22 6.29 -1.22 -21.77
CA ARG A 22 7.17 -1.44 -20.61
C ARG A 22 6.89 -2.79 -19.95
N SER A 23 5.61 -3.12 -19.71
CA SER A 23 5.17 -4.37 -19.09
C SER A 23 5.54 -5.59 -19.94
N ALA A 24 5.33 -5.52 -21.26
CA ALA A 24 5.71 -6.57 -22.19
C ALA A 24 7.23 -6.84 -22.16
N ARG A 25 8.03 -5.78 -22.08
CA ARG A 25 9.49 -5.90 -21.99
C ARG A 25 9.96 -6.51 -20.69
N LEU A 26 9.26 -6.24 -19.56
CA LEU A 26 9.54 -6.82 -18.25
C LEU A 26 8.93 -8.22 -18.06
N GLY A 27 8.09 -8.69 -18.98
CA GLY A 27 7.44 -10.00 -18.90
C GLY A 27 6.54 -10.15 -17.66
N GLN A 28 5.84 -9.08 -17.27
CA GLN A 28 4.97 -9.09 -16.10
C GLN A 28 3.79 -8.14 -16.23
N THR A 29 2.74 -8.40 -15.46
CA THR A 29 1.59 -7.50 -15.32
C THR A 29 1.84 -6.59 -14.13
N PRO A 30 1.94 -5.26 -14.32
CA PRO A 30 2.17 -4.33 -13.24
C PRO A 30 0.91 -4.15 -12.38
N CYS A 31 1.11 -3.98 -11.09
CA CYS A 31 0.04 -3.72 -10.14
C CYS A 31 0.61 -3.11 -8.85
N VAL A 32 -0.26 -2.61 -7.99
CA VAL A 32 0.10 -2.22 -6.62
C VAL A 32 -0.58 -3.13 -5.61
N LEU A 33 0.20 -3.69 -4.69
CA LEU A 33 -0.25 -4.37 -3.47
C LEU A 33 -0.25 -3.34 -2.34
N TRP A 34 -1.43 -2.85 -1.97
CA TRP A 34 -1.59 -1.81 -0.95
C TRP A 34 -1.91 -2.44 0.41
N LEU A 35 -0.85 -2.67 1.21
CA LEU A 35 -1.00 -3.21 2.56
C LEU A 35 -1.42 -2.09 3.52
N THR A 36 -2.56 -2.27 4.19
CA THR A 36 -3.10 -1.35 5.22
C THR A 36 -3.38 -2.10 6.52
N GLY A 37 -3.36 -1.40 7.64
CA GLY A 37 -3.58 -1.95 8.99
C GLY A 37 -2.86 -1.15 10.06
N LEU A 38 -3.11 -1.45 11.32
CA LEU A 38 -2.53 -0.77 12.48
C LEU A 38 -0.99 -0.84 12.51
N SER A 39 -0.36 0.06 13.26
CA SER A 39 1.05 -0.09 13.61
C SER A 39 1.27 -1.43 14.33
N GLY A 40 2.38 -2.12 14.10
CA GLY A 40 2.61 -3.44 14.70
C GLY A 40 1.78 -4.59 14.12
N ALA A 41 0.92 -4.35 13.10
CA ALA A 41 0.12 -5.40 12.46
C ALA A 41 0.94 -6.41 11.65
N GLY A 42 2.18 -6.09 11.27
CA GLY A 42 3.04 -6.98 10.47
C GLY A 42 3.16 -6.61 8.99
N LYS A 43 2.60 -5.49 8.55
CA LYS A 43 2.59 -5.04 7.14
C LYS A 43 3.96 -5.09 6.47
N SER A 44 4.96 -4.42 7.07
CA SER A 44 6.32 -4.33 6.50
C SER A 44 6.99 -5.70 6.41
N THR A 45 6.81 -6.56 7.41
CA THR A 45 7.34 -7.93 7.42
C THR A 45 6.71 -8.77 6.31
N ILE A 46 5.38 -8.72 6.17
CA ILE A 46 4.67 -9.44 5.10
C ILE A 46 5.08 -8.91 3.72
N ALA A 47 5.15 -7.59 3.57
CA ALA A 47 5.54 -6.97 2.31
C ALA A 47 6.96 -7.35 1.88
N ASP A 48 7.93 -7.35 2.81
CA ASP A 48 9.30 -7.75 2.57
C ASP A 48 9.42 -9.22 2.14
N LEU A 49 8.69 -10.12 2.82
CA LEU A 49 8.64 -11.55 2.44
C LEU A 49 8.03 -11.75 1.04
N VAL A 50 6.96 -11.04 0.72
CA VAL A 50 6.32 -11.07 -0.62
C VAL A 50 7.28 -10.53 -1.67
N GLU A 51 7.92 -9.39 -1.43
CA GLU A 51 8.88 -8.81 -2.37
C GLU A 51 10.07 -9.74 -2.60
N THR A 52 10.65 -10.29 -1.53
CA THR A 52 11.77 -11.26 -1.60
C THR A 52 11.41 -12.44 -2.49
N GLU A 53 10.24 -13.03 -2.33
CA GLU A 53 9.80 -14.18 -3.15
C GLU A 53 9.53 -13.76 -4.60
N LEU A 54 8.90 -12.60 -4.85
CA LEU A 54 8.69 -12.09 -6.20
C LEU A 54 10.03 -11.83 -6.90
N HIS A 55 11.00 -11.23 -6.19
CA HIS A 55 12.34 -11.01 -6.71
C HIS A 55 13.05 -12.34 -7.06
N ARG A 56 12.94 -13.36 -6.20
CA ARG A 56 13.46 -14.71 -6.47
C ARG A 56 12.82 -15.35 -7.72
N ARG A 57 11.56 -15.02 -8.02
CA ARG A 57 10.85 -15.43 -9.26
C ARG A 57 11.22 -14.59 -10.48
N GLY A 58 12.20 -13.68 -10.37
CA GLY A 58 12.64 -12.80 -11.45
C GLY A 58 11.66 -11.67 -11.77
N LYS A 59 10.78 -11.29 -10.82
CA LYS A 59 9.87 -10.14 -10.99
C LYS A 59 10.57 -8.84 -10.61
N HIS A 60 10.19 -7.78 -11.29
CA HIS A 60 10.67 -6.43 -11.05
C HIS A 60 9.71 -5.74 -10.09
N THR A 61 10.19 -5.51 -8.87
CA THR A 61 9.38 -5.02 -7.75
C THR A 61 9.94 -3.74 -7.15
N TYR A 62 9.14 -3.06 -6.35
CA TYR A 62 9.61 -2.00 -5.45
C TYR A 62 8.71 -1.91 -4.21
N LEU A 63 9.32 -1.91 -3.01
CA LEU A 63 8.62 -1.74 -1.75
C LEU A 63 8.70 -0.29 -1.27
N LEU A 64 7.56 0.39 -1.23
CA LEU A 64 7.37 1.68 -0.58
C LEU A 64 6.94 1.44 0.88
N ASP A 65 7.90 1.48 1.80
CA ASP A 65 7.63 1.37 3.24
C ASP A 65 7.44 2.74 3.88
N GLY A 66 6.49 2.85 4.82
CA GLY A 66 6.10 4.11 5.41
C GLY A 66 7.20 4.85 6.15
N ASP A 67 8.08 4.13 6.86
CA ASP A 67 9.19 4.74 7.56
C ASP A 67 10.26 5.20 6.56
N ASN A 68 10.61 4.36 5.58
CA ASN A 68 11.62 4.68 4.58
C ASN A 68 11.25 5.92 3.76
N VAL A 69 9.99 6.00 3.31
CA VAL A 69 9.49 7.16 2.54
C VAL A 69 9.53 8.45 3.36
N ARG A 70 9.32 8.39 4.67
CA ARG A 70 9.42 9.54 5.57
C ARG A 70 10.84 10.03 5.82
N HIS A 71 11.87 9.23 5.57
CA HIS A 71 13.26 9.69 5.59
C HIS A 71 13.66 10.50 4.34
N GLY A 72 12.89 10.43 3.27
CA GLY A 72 13.18 11.10 2.00
C GLY A 72 12.00 11.92 1.48
N LEU A 73 11.17 11.31 0.64
CA LEU A 73 10.08 11.95 -0.11
C LEU A 73 9.11 12.76 0.78
N ASN A 74 8.78 12.25 1.95
CA ASN A 74 7.78 12.81 2.87
C ASN A 74 8.39 13.30 4.20
N ARG A 75 9.67 13.67 4.20
CA ARG A 75 10.39 14.16 5.41
C ARG A 75 9.84 15.48 5.96
N ASP A 76 9.13 16.22 5.14
CA ASP A 76 8.49 17.49 5.47
C ASP A 76 7.12 17.33 6.14
N LEU A 77 6.57 16.10 6.17
CA LEU A 77 5.25 15.81 6.72
C LEU A 77 5.33 15.28 8.16
N GLY A 78 4.44 15.79 9.01
CA GLY A 78 4.22 15.31 10.37
C GLY A 78 3.19 14.17 10.45
N PHE A 79 2.42 14.18 11.55
CA PHE A 79 1.40 13.16 11.84
C PHE A 79 0.00 13.73 12.07
N SER A 80 -0.23 15.00 11.72
CA SER A 80 -1.59 15.56 11.66
C SER A 80 -2.42 14.83 10.61
N ASP A 81 -3.75 14.93 10.68
CA ASP A 81 -4.62 14.30 9.70
C ASP A 81 -4.33 14.84 8.29
N THR A 82 -4.10 16.14 8.14
CA THR A 82 -3.70 16.76 6.87
C THR A 82 -2.40 16.19 6.32
N ASP A 83 -1.37 16.02 7.18
CA ASP A 83 -0.10 15.43 6.77
C ASP A 83 -0.26 13.96 6.36
N ARG A 84 -1.16 13.22 7.03
CA ARG A 84 -1.46 11.82 6.68
C ARG A 84 -2.11 11.72 5.31
N VAL A 85 -3.10 12.57 5.03
CA VAL A 85 -3.76 12.64 3.71
C VAL A 85 -2.73 12.95 2.62
N GLU A 86 -1.91 13.98 2.81
CA GLU A 86 -0.88 14.36 1.84
C GLU A 86 0.20 13.26 1.69
N ASN A 87 0.58 12.59 2.78
CA ASN A 87 1.49 11.46 2.73
C ASN A 87 0.95 10.34 1.83
N ILE A 88 -0.32 9.97 1.98
CA ILE A 88 -0.95 8.93 1.15
C ILE A 88 -1.09 9.40 -0.30
N ARG A 89 -1.45 10.66 -0.54
CA ARG A 89 -1.53 11.22 -1.88
C ARG A 89 -0.20 11.12 -2.63
N ARG A 90 0.91 11.55 -2.00
CA ARG A 90 2.26 11.47 -2.61
C ARG A 90 2.67 10.04 -2.89
N VAL A 91 2.47 9.14 -1.94
CA VAL A 91 2.80 7.72 -2.11
C VAL A 91 1.99 7.08 -3.25
N ALA A 92 0.70 7.40 -3.35
CA ALA A 92 -0.16 6.89 -4.41
C ALA A 92 0.29 7.34 -5.80
N GLU A 93 0.70 8.62 -5.94
CA GLU A 93 1.25 9.14 -7.20
C GLU A 93 2.58 8.47 -7.59
N VAL A 94 3.48 8.28 -6.63
CA VAL A 94 4.74 7.56 -6.89
C VAL A 94 4.46 6.10 -7.27
N ALA A 95 3.58 5.42 -6.56
CA ALA A 95 3.18 4.05 -6.88
C ALA A 95 2.58 3.96 -8.29
N ARG A 96 1.74 4.94 -8.69
CA ARG A 96 1.17 5.03 -10.05
C ARG A 96 2.25 5.15 -11.12
N LEU A 97 3.24 6.02 -10.91
CA LEU A 97 4.36 6.17 -11.85
C LEU A 97 5.19 4.88 -11.96
N MET A 98 5.41 4.18 -10.86
CA MET A 98 6.14 2.91 -10.85
C MET A 98 5.33 1.78 -11.53
N VAL A 99 4.01 1.72 -11.34
CA VAL A 99 3.13 0.79 -12.06
C VAL A 99 3.10 1.12 -13.55
N ASP A 100 3.08 2.40 -13.94
CA ASP A 100 3.23 2.81 -15.34
C ASP A 100 4.60 2.42 -15.92
N ALA A 101 5.65 2.40 -15.10
CA ALA A 101 6.96 1.89 -15.50
C ALA A 101 7.00 0.35 -15.67
N GLY A 102 5.93 -0.35 -15.34
CA GLY A 102 5.80 -1.81 -15.50
C GLY A 102 6.13 -2.61 -14.24
N LEU A 103 6.31 -1.97 -13.08
CA LEU A 103 6.70 -2.64 -11.84
C LEU A 103 5.49 -3.22 -11.07
N ILE A 104 5.75 -4.25 -10.28
CA ILE A 104 4.87 -4.67 -9.19
C ILE A 104 5.29 -3.89 -7.95
N VAL A 105 4.41 -3.03 -7.44
CA VAL A 105 4.70 -2.13 -6.33
C VAL A 105 4.04 -2.64 -5.06
N LEU A 106 4.79 -2.73 -3.98
CA LEU A 106 4.26 -3.01 -2.66
C LEU A 106 4.23 -1.70 -1.85
N VAL A 107 3.10 -1.39 -1.26
CA VAL A 107 2.93 -0.20 -0.41
C VAL A 107 2.58 -0.67 1.00
N SER A 108 3.43 -0.36 1.99
CA SER A 108 3.26 -0.75 3.39
C SER A 108 3.04 0.47 4.27
N PHE A 109 1.78 0.90 4.40
CA PHE A 109 1.38 2.08 5.17
C PHE A 109 0.18 1.78 6.07
N ILE A 110 0.02 2.53 7.15
CA ILE A 110 -1.20 2.46 7.97
C ILE A 110 -2.41 2.85 7.11
N SER A 111 -2.32 3.95 6.35
CA SER A 111 -3.37 4.53 5.50
C SER A 111 -4.75 4.46 6.18
N PRO A 112 -4.96 5.24 7.28
CA PRO A 112 -6.05 4.99 8.20
C PRO A 112 -7.43 5.32 7.63
N PHE A 113 -7.53 6.26 6.70
CA PHE A 113 -8.81 6.75 6.19
C PHE A 113 -9.23 6.01 4.92
N ARG A 114 -10.52 5.66 4.81
CA ARG A 114 -11.07 5.01 3.61
C ARG A 114 -11.00 5.92 2.40
N SER A 115 -11.35 7.20 2.58
CA SER A 115 -11.30 8.22 1.52
C SER A 115 -9.95 8.27 0.83
N ASP A 116 -8.85 8.19 1.61
CA ASP A 116 -7.50 8.29 1.06
C ASP A 116 -7.14 7.03 0.26
N ARG A 117 -7.56 5.85 0.73
CA ARG A 117 -7.36 4.60 -0.02
C ARG A 117 -8.20 4.55 -1.29
N GLU A 118 -9.43 5.08 -1.27
CA GLU A 118 -10.29 5.21 -2.45
C GLU A 118 -9.71 6.20 -3.45
N LEU A 119 -9.21 7.35 -2.97
CA LEU A 119 -8.52 8.32 -3.80
C LEU A 119 -7.28 7.68 -4.46
N ALA A 120 -6.48 6.95 -3.69
CA ALA A 120 -5.33 6.22 -4.22
C ALA A 120 -5.76 5.20 -5.27
N ARG A 121 -6.78 4.39 -5.01
CA ARG A 121 -7.34 3.41 -5.97
C ARG A 121 -7.76 4.07 -7.28
N GLY A 122 -8.36 5.25 -7.22
CA GLY A 122 -8.83 5.99 -8.40
C GLY A 122 -7.72 6.40 -9.38
N LEU A 123 -6.44 6.29 -9.01
CA LEU A 123 -5.29 6.57 -9.88
C LEU A 123 -4.90 5.38 -10.77
N PHE A 124 -5.47 4.20 -10.55
CA PHE A 124 -5.09 2.95 -11.22
C PHE A 124 -6.23 2.43 -12.08
N ALA A 125 -5.89 1.63 -13.08
CA ALA A 125 -6.88 0.92 -13.88
C ALA A 125 -7.51 -0.24 -13.07
N ASP A 126 -8.66 -0.72 -13.54
CA ASP A 126 -9.36 -1.83 -12.90
C ASP A 126 -8.46 -3.06 -12.78
N GLY A 127 -8.41 -3.63 -11.57
CA GLY A 127 -7.59 -4.79 -11.25
C GLY A 127 -6.12 -4.50 -10.91
N GLU A 128 -5.62 -3.28 -11.12
CA GLU A 128 -4.24 -2.92 -10.80
C GLU A 128 -4.01 -2.54 -9.32
N PHE A 129 -5.06 -2.18 -8.59
CA PHE A 129 -4.96 -1.79 -7.17
C PHE A 129 -5.55 -2.87 -6.28
N ILE A 130 -4.70 -3.55 -5.53
CA ILE A 130 -5.04 -4.70 -4.69
C ILE A 130 -4.85 -4.32 -3.23
N VAL A 131 -5.95 -4.11 -2.49
CA VAL A 131 -5.89 -3.84 -1.05
C VAL A 131 -5.68 -5.14 -0.29
N VAL A 132 -4.61 -5.18 0.50
CA VAL A 132 -4.32 -6.23 1.46
C VAL A 132 -4.54 -5.68 2.86
N PHE A 133 -5.64 -6.04 3.48
CA PHE A 133 -5.95 -5.65 4.85
C PHE A 133 -5.26 -6.60 5.82
N VAL A 134 -4.22 -6.10 6.49
CA VAL A 134 -3.51 -6.80 7.55
C VAL A 134 -4.28 -6.57 8.85
N ASP A 135 -5.27 -7.42 9.08
CA ASP A 135 -6.23 -7.32 10.18
C ASP A 135 -5.63 -7.89 11.46
N THR A 136 -5.35 -6.99 12.38
CA THR A 136 -4.81 -7.30 13.70
C THR A 136 -5.63 -6.55 14.74
N PRO A 137 -6.23 -7.23 15.73
CA PRO A 137 -6.89 -6.56 16.84
C PRO A 137 -5.94 -5.58 17.54
N LEU A 138 -6.48 -4.42 17.94
CA LEU A 138 -5.68 -3.38 18.59
C LEU A 138 -4.88 -3.91 19.79
N ALA A 139 -5.50 -4.72 20.64
CA ALA A 139 -4.82 -5.31 21.81
C ALA A 139 -3.61 -6.17 21.43
N VAL A 140 -3.70 -6.88 20.29
CA VAL A 140 -2.57 -7.70 19.80
C VAL A 140 -1.48 -6.83 19.21
N ALA A 141 -1.84 -5.81 18.43
CA ALA A 141 -0.89 -4.86 17.86
C ALA A 141 -0.14 -4.08 18.96
N GLU A 142 -0.88 -3.63 19.98
CA GLU A 142 -0.35 -2.96 21.16
C GLU A 142 0.56 -3.88 22.01
N ALA A 143 0.19 -5.14 22.20
CA ALA A 143 1.05 -6.11 22.90
C ALA A 143 2.35 -6.41 22.17
N ARG A 144 2.34 -6.38 20.84
CA ARG A 144 3.55 -6.55 20.01
C ARG A 144 4.48 -5.34 20.10
N ASP A 145 3.94 -4.15 19.99
CA ASP A 145 4.59 -2.81 20.03
C ASP A 145 6.10 -2.81 19.70
N PRO A 146 6.54 -3.29 18.53
CA PRO A 146 7.95 -3.54 18.23
C PRO A 146 8.83 -2.26 18.26
N LYS A 147 8.18 -1.09 18.15
CA LYS A 147 8.85 0.23 18.12
C LYS A 147 8.59 1.05 19.40
N GLY A 148 7.84 0.53 20.35
CA GLY A 148 7.44 1.24 21.58
C GLY A 148 6.51 2.43 21.34
N LEU A 149 5.81 2.48 20.20
CA LEU A 149 4.98 3.61 19.80
C LEU A 149 3.66 3.63 20.59
N TYR A 150 3.06 2.48 20.85
CA TYR A 150 1.86 2.38 21.69
C TYR A 150 2.13 2.84 23.11
N LYS A 151 3.26 2.43 23.68
CA LYS A 151 3.69 2.88 25.01
C LYS A 151 3.82 4.41 25.06
N LYS A 152 4.42 5.03 24.06
CA LYS A 152 4.54 6.49 23.94
C LYS A 152 3.17 7.16 23.76
N ALA A 153 2.29 6.60 22.93
CA ALA A 153 0.95 7.15 22.74
C ALA A 153 0.12 7.10 24.02
N ARG A 154 0.12 5.96 24.72
CA ARG A 154 -0.59 5.80 26.01
C ARG A 154 -0.05 6.74 27.11
N SER A 155 1.22 7.09 27.08
CA SER A 155 1.81 8.06 28.02
C SER A 155 1.64 9.53 27.59
N GLY A 156 0.94 9.81 26.48
CA GLY A 156 0.72 11.16 25.96
C GLY A 156 1.94 11.78 25.26
N GLN A 157 3.02 11.02 25.07
CA GLN A 157 4.24 11.49 24.41
C GLN A 157 4.13 11.50 22.89
N LEU A 158 3.14 10.80 22.33
CA LEU A 158 2.90 10.70 20.89
C LEU A 158 1.41 10.93 20.61
N PRO A 159 1.00 12.18 20.33
CA PRO A 159 -0.39 12.52 20.01
C PRO A 159 -0.77 12.04 18.58
N ASN A 160 -2.06 11.96 18.32
CA ASN A 160 -2.64 11.58 17.03
C ASN A 160 -2.20 10.18 16.55
N PHE A 161 -2.02 9.25 17.49
CA PHE A 161 -1.60 7.89 17.15
C PHE A 161 -2.79 7.03 16.74
N THR A 162 -2.71 6.45 15.52
CA THR A 162 -3.79 5.63 14.95
C THR A 162 -4.10 4.41 15.82
N GLY A 163 -5.37 4.28 16.20
CA GLY A 163 -5.86 3.22 17.07
C GLY A 163 -5.90 3.58 18.56
N ILE A 164 -5.32 4.72 18.98
CA ILE A 164 -5.38 5.22 20.35
C ILE A 164 -6.23 6.50 20.41
N ASP A 165 -5.74 7.61 19.90
CA ASP A 165 -6.39 8.93 19.88
C ASP A 165 -6.72 9.43 18.46
N SER A 166 -6.37 8.65 17.44
CA SER A 166 -6.76 8.86 16.04
C SER A 166 -7.41 7.59 15.48
N PRO A 167 -8.47 7.69 14.65
CA PRO A 167 -9.20 6.52 14.15
C PRO A 167 -8.39 5.73 13.11
N TYR A 168 -8.72 4.44 13.03
CA TYR A 168 -8.43 3.60 11.88
C TYR A 168 -9.76 3.08 11.30
N GLU A 169 -9.99 3.32 10.03
CA GLU A 169 -11.18 2.88 9.30
C GLU A 169 -10.86 1.62 8.50
N PRO A 170 -11.26 0.42 8.95
CA PRO A 170 -11.03 -0.81 8.18
C PRO A 170 -11.60 -0.71 6.76
N PRO A 171 -10.92 -1.25 5.74
CA PRO A 171 -11.48 -1.29 4.39
C PRO A 171 -12.74 -2.16 4.38
N GLN A 172 -13.76 -1.74 3.60
CA GLN A 172 -15.04 -2.46 3.54
C GLN A 172 -14.93 -3.72 2.67
N ASN A 173 -14.28 -3.58 1.52
CA ASN A 173 -14.14 -4.64 0.52
C ASN A 173 -12.66 -4.76 0.08
N PRO A 174 -11.76 -5.21 0.97
CA PRO A 174 -10.38 -5.45 0.55
C PRO A 174 -10.32 -6.68 -0.36
N GLU A 175 -9.42 -6.67 -1.32
CA GLU A 175 -9.17 -7.83 -2.17
C GLU A 175 -8.65 -9.03 -1.38
N LEU A 176 -7.93 -8.75 -0.29
CA LEU A 176 -7.43 -9.77 0.62
C LEU A 176 -7.49 -9.28 2.06
N ARG A 177 -7.99 -10.12 2.98
CA ARG A 177 -7.96 -9.89 4.42
C ARG A 177 -7.11 -10.96 5.08
N LEU A 178 -6.11 -10.55 5.85
CA LEU A 178 -5.18 -11.42 6.58
C LEU A 178 -5.39 -11.26 8.09
N SER A 179 -5.86 -12.29 8.76
CA SER A 179 -5.90 -12.33 10.23
C SER A 179 -4.53 -12.72 10.76
N THR A 180 -3.80 -11.78 11.35
CA THR A 180 -2.44 -12.04 11.87
C THR A 180 -2.43 -12.58 13.30
N THR A 181 -3.58 -12.88 13.86
CA THR A 181 -3.71 -13.70 15.08
C THR A 181 -3.58 -15.17 14.77
N ASP A 182 -3.98 -15.58 13.56
CA ASP A 182 -4.11 -16.97 13.14
C ASP A 182 -3.01 -17.39 12.16
N LEU A 183 -2.41 -16.40 11.48
CA LEU A 183 -1.39 -16.61 10.45
C LEU A 183 -0.04 -16.05 10.90
N GLY A 184 0.99 -16.86 10.78
CA GLY A 184 2.38 -16.38 10.83
C GLY A 184 2.73 -15.53 9.59
N PRO A 185 3.82 -14.74 9.64
CA PRO A 185 4.19 -13.84 8.55
C PRO A 185 4.47 -14.56 7.22
N GLU A 186 5.07 -15.74 7.25
CA GLU A 186 5.36 -16.56 6.07
C GLU A 186 4.06 -17.09 5.42
N GLN A 187 3.10 -17.52 6.23
CA GLN A 187 1.80 -17.99 5.76
C GLN A 187 0.99 -16.83 5.17
N ALA A 188 1.03 -15.67 5.82
CA ALA A 188 0.41 -14.46 5.31
C ALA A 188 1.00 -14.05 3.96
N ALA A 189 2.33 -14.05 3.83
CA ALA A 189 3.02 -13.76 2.57
C ALA A 189 2.66 -14.78 1.47
N ALA A 190 2.62 -16.08 1.79
CA ALA A 190 2.18 -17.11 0.84
C ALA A 190 0.74 -16.90 0.36
N THR A 191 -0.16 -16.44 1.24
CA THR A 191 -1.54 -16.11 0.89
C THR A 191 -1.61 -14.92 -0.07
N VAL A 192 -0.80 -13.87 0.15
CA VAL A 192 -0.71 -12.72 -0.77
C VAL A 192 -0.20 -13.16 -2.14
N LEU A 193 0.85 -13.99 -2.18
CA LEU A 193 1.42 -14.48 -3.43
C LEU A 193 0.43 -15.34 -4.22
N ALA A 194 -0.31 -16.22 -3.55
CA ALA A 194 -1.33 -17.05 -4.18
C ALA A 194 -2.47 -16.19 -4.79
N GLU A 195 -2.90 -15.15 -4.10
CA GLU A 195 -3.91 -14.20 -4.60
C GLU A 195 -3.36 -13.40 -5.80
N LEU A 196 -2.12 -12.94 -5.73
CA LEU A 196 -1.47 -12.26 -6.83
C LEU A 196 -1.36 -13.19 -8.06
N ASP A 197 -0.88 -14.41 -7.89
CA ASP A 197 -0.77 -15.40 -8.96
C ASP A 197 -2.13 -15.69 -9.61
N ARG A 198 -3.22 -15.71 -8.83
CA ARG A 198 -4.58 -15.88 -9.34
C ARG A 198 -5.02 -14.71 -10.21
N ARG A 199 -4.72 -13.47 -9.81
CA ARG A 199 -5.11 -12.23 -10.51
C ARG A 199 -4.28 -11.95 -11.75
N LEU A 200 -3.02 -12.32 -11.74
CA LEU A 200 -2.11 -12.08 -12.86
C LEU A 200 -2.15 -13.16 -13.94
N LYS A 201 -3.03 -14.18 -13.82
CA LYS A 201 -3.24 -15.17 -14.87
C LYS A 201 -3.85 -14.53 -16.12
N PRO A 202 -3.40 -14.92 -17.34
CA PRO A 202 -4.05 -14.48 -18.56
C PRO A 202 -5.55 -14.83 -18.53
N GLY A 203 -6.41 -13.84 -18.85
CA GLY A 203 -7.86 -14.02 -18.86
C GLY A 203 -8.57 -13.81 -17.53
N TRP A 204 -7.87 -13.42 -16.46
CA TRP A 204 -8.55 -13.01 -15.24
C TRP A 204 -9.29 -11.66 -15.45
N THR A 205 -10.55 -11.62 -15.06
CA THR A 205 -11.37 -10.41 -15.00
C THR A 205 -11.78 -10.20 -13.54
N PRO A 206 -11.78 -8.96 -13.03
CA PRO A 206 -12.27 -8.69 -11.68
C PRO A 206 -13.75 -9.10 -11.58
N PRO A 207 -14.19 -9.66 -10.45
CA PRO A 207 -15.61 -9.87 -10.20
C PRO A 207 -16.35 -8.52 -10.21
N ILE A 208 -17.54 -8.51 -10.81
CA ILE A 208 -18.47 -7.38 -10.88
C ILE A 208 -19.00 -7.07 -9.48
#